data_c767207b15f812b6628597fb5c937ef9
#
_entry.id   c767207b15f812b6628597fb5c937ef9
#
_cell.length_a   1.000
_cell.length_b   1.000
_cell.length_c   1.000
_cell.angle_alpha   90.00
_cell.angle_beta   90.00
_cell.angle_gamma   90.00
#
_symmetry.space_group_name_H-M   'P 1'
#
loop_
_entity.id
_entity.type
_entity.pdbx_description
1 polymer ?
#
loop_
_entity_poly.entity_id
_entity_poly.type
_entity_poly.pdbx_seq_one_letter_code
_entity_poly.pdbx_strand_id
1 'polypeptide(L)'
;LAGPVALKTINSGAKMIVNGEGLVSGIIVTAVSDDFAEKYPELVKRFMKVHEETLKYMNENKDEVMDVVSKEVGLSLDETKEMYSWYDFSSKITDKDIKELEDTQEFLMSNGMQQKKINIKDMLYNQN
;
A
#
# COMPACT_ATOMS: atom_id res chain seq x y z
N LEU A 1 12.92 -5.46 6.97
CA LEU A 1 12.20 -4.51 7.82
C LEU A 1 11.54 -3.46 6.95
N ALA A 2 10.38 -2.94 7.34
CA ALA A 2 9.66 -1.88 6.65
C ALA A 2 9.02 -0.90 7.65
N GLY A 3 8.62 0.28 7.16
CA GLY A 3 7.86 1.28 7.91
C GLY A 3 8.53 1.73 9.21
N PRO A 4 7.75 1.96 10.29
CA PRO A 4 8.25 2.48 11.56
C PRO A 4 9.37 1.62 12.18
N VAL A 5 9.29 0.29 12.01
CA VAL A 5 10.33 -0.62 12.56
C VAL A 5 11.66 -0.43 11.84
N ALA A 6 11.64 -0.27 10.51
CA ALA A 6 12.87 0.00 9.75
C ALA A 6 13.51 1.33 10.19
N LEU A 7 12.71 2.39 10.28
CA LEU A 7 13.21 3.71 10.68
C LEU A 7 13.80 3.69 12.11
N LYS A 8 13.09 3.12 13.08
CA LYS A 8 13.59 2.99 14.45
C LYS A 8 14.90 2.19 14.51
N THR A 9 15.02 1.15 13.69
CA THR A 9 16.24 0.33 13.65
C THR A 9 17.42 1.13 13.11
N ILE A 10 17.22 1.91 12.05
CA ILE A 10 18.24 2.80 11.48
C ILE A 10 18.65 3.86 12.50
N ASN A 11 17.68 4.52 13.15
CA ASN A 11 17.93 5.55 14.15
C ASN A 11 18.64 4.99 15.40
N SER A 12 18.54 3.68 15.66
CA SER A 12 19.28 2.99 16.71
C SER A 12 20.72 2.62 16.33
N GLY A 13 21.19 3.06 15.15
CA GLY A 13 22.57 2.88 14.71
C GLY A 13 22.80 1.71 13.75
N ALA A 14 21.73 1.03 13.31
CA ALA A 14 21.87 0.02 12.26
C ALA A 14 22.20 0.69 10.91
N LYS A 15 23.01 0.01 10.11
CA LYS A 15 23.35 0.47 8.76
C LYS A 15 22.44 -0.20 7.74
N MET A 16 21.82 0.60 6.89
CA MET A 16 21.13 0.10 5.70
C MET A 16 22.19 -0.37 4.69
N ILE A 17 22.17 -1.65 4.34
CA ILE A 17 23.08 -2.22 3.34
C ILE A 17 22.45 -2.10 1.95
N VAL A 18 21.15 -2.39 1.86
CA VAL A 18 20.35 -2.32 0.62
C VAL A 18 18.90 -2.07 1.00
N ASN A 19 18.18 -1.36 0.16
CA ASN A 19 16.73 -1.22 0.25
C ASN A 19 16.05 -1.94 -0.93
N GLY A 20 14.72 -1.90 -0.99
CA GLY A 20 13.93 -2.51 -2.07
C GLY A 20 13.78 -1.64 -3.32
N GLU A 21 14.40 -0.45 -3.35
CA GLU A 21 14.25 0.49 -4.46
C GLU A 21 14.74 -0.11 -5.79
N GLY A 22 13.88 -0.08 -6.80
CA GLY A 22 14.15 -0.71 -8.10
C GLY A 22 14.07 -2.23 -8.14
N LEU A 23 13.81 -2.90 -7.01
CA LEU A 23 13.69 -4.36 -6.92
C LEU A 23 12.26 -4.81 -6.66
N VAL A 24 11.54 -4.09 -5.80
CA VAL A 24 10.17 -4.43 -5.41
C VAL A 24 9.42 -3.18 -4.99
N SER A 25 8.22 -3.01 -5.48
CA SER A 25 7.26 -2.04 -4.92
C SER A 25 6.41 -2.74 -3.88
N GLY A 26 6.36 -2.20 -2.69
CA GLY A 26 5.53 -2.71 -1.60
C GLY A 26 4.06 -2.33 -1.81
N ILE A 27 3.43 -2.86 -2.85
CA ILE A 27 2.04 -2.56 -3.18
C ILE A 27 1.12 -3.06 -2.06
N ILE A 28 0.34 -2.15 -1.48
CA ILE A 28 -0.69 -2.47 -0.49
C ILE A 28 -2.05 -2.35 -1.16
N VAL A 29 -2.87 -3.37 -1.02
CA VAL A 29 -4.20 -3.42 -1.62
C VAL A 29 -5.29 -3.66 -0.57
N THR A 30 -6.48 -3.16 -0.83
CA THR A 30 -7.69 -3.59 -0.12
C THR A 30 -8.35 -4.68 -0.96
N ALA A 31 -8.62 -5.83 -0.35
CA ALA A 31 -9.30 -6.93 -1.01
C ALA A 31 -10.75 -7.06 -0.51
N VAL A 32 -11.63 -7.46 -1.40
CA VAL A 32 -13.03 -7.79 -1.12
C VAL A 32 -13.34 -9.12 -1.78
N SER A 33 -14.15 -9.98 -1.13
CA SER A 33 -14.61 -11.22 -1.75
C SER A 33 -15.66 -10.95 -2.83
N ASP A 34 -15.69 -11.79 -3.86
CA ASP A 34 -16.67 -11.69 -4.95
C ASP A 34 -18.10 -11.75 -4.41
N ASP A 35 -18.39 -12.70 -3.52
CA ASP A 35 -19.70 -12.83 -2.87
C ASP A 35 -20.15 -11.54 -2.15
N PHE A 36 -19.23 -10.87 -1.46
CA PHE A 36 -19.54 -9.60 -0.79
C PHE A 36 -19.76 -8.49 -1.80
N ALA A 37 -18.91 -8.40 -2.81
CA ALA A 37 -19.00 -7.37 -3.85
C ALA A 37 -20.30 -7.50 -4.66
N GLU A 38 -20.71 -8.73 -5.00
CA GLU A 38 -21.96 -9.00 -5.70
C GLU A 38 -23.19 -8.70 -4.83
N LYS A 39 -23.15 -9.10 -3.57
CA LYS A 39 -24.28 -8.95 -2.65
C LYS A 39 -24.47 -7.53 -2.15
N TYR A 40 -23.38 -6.79 -1.99
CA TYR A 40 -23.39 -5.46 -1.39
C TYR A 40 -22.58 -4.42 -2.22
N PRO A 41 -22.85 -4.26 -3.52
CA PRO A 41 -22.07 -3.37 -4.38
C PRO A 41 -22.08 -1.92 -3.90
N GLU A 42 -23.18 -1.46 -3.30
CA GLU A 42 -23.27 -0.10 -2.77
C GLU A 42 -22.39 0.13 -1.54
N LEU A 43 -22.10 -0.92 -0.76
CA LEU A 43 -21.15 -0.81 0.34
C LEU A 43 -19.71 -0.69 -0.17
N VAL A 44 -19.36 -1.43 -1.23
CA VAL A 44 -18.05 -1.32 -1.88
C VAL A 44 -17.87 0.09 -2.46
N LYS A 45 -18.86 0.62 -3.18
CA LYS A 45 -18.83 1.99 -3.70
C LYS A 45 -18.67 3.04 -2.59
N ARG A 46 -19.39 2.88 -1.49
CA ARG A 46 -19.25 3.78 -0.34
C ARG A 46 -17.87 3.73 0.29
N PHE A 47 -17.31 2.53 0.43
CA PHE A 47 -15.94 2.36 0.91
C PHE A 47 -14.94 3.09 0.02
N MET A 48 -15.01 2.88 -1.30
CA MET A 48 -14.13 3.55 -2.26
C MET A 48 -14.26 5.08 -2.20
N LYS A 49 -15.49 5.58 -2.11
CA LYS A 49 -15.74 7.03 -1.97
C LYS A 49 -15.12 7.60 -0.68
N VAL A 50 -15.32 6.93 0.45
CA VAL A 50 -14.72 7.36 1.73
C VAL A 50 -13.20 7.31 1.66
N HIS A 51 -12.65 6.29 1.01
CA HIS A 51 -11.21 6.17 0.79
C HIS A 51 -10.66 7.37 0.00
N GLU A 52 -11.29 7.73 -1.12
CA GLU A 52 -10.91 8.90 -1.92
C GLU A 52 -11.04 10.22 -1.14
N GLU A 53 -12.14 10.40 -0.40
CA GLU A 53 -12.35 11.58 0.46
C GLU A 53 -11.28 11.65 1.56
N THR A 54 -10.88 10.52 2.12
CA THR A 54 -9.79 10.44 3.11
C THR A 54 -8.46 10.86 2.50
N LEU A 55 -8.11 10.37 1.31
CA LEU A 55 -6.88 10.77 0.62
C LEU A 55 -6.86 12.26 0.31
N LYS A 56 -8.00 12.81 -0.11
CA LYS A 56 -8.14 14.25 -0.32
C LYS A 56 -7.91 15.02 0.98
N TYR A 57 -8.57 14.61 2.07
CA TYR A 57 -8.40 15.21 3.38
C TYR A 57 -6.93 15.18 3.85
N MET A 58 -6.26 14.03 3.70
CA MET A 58 -4.84 13.88 4.04
C MET A 58 -3.94 14.88 3.29
N ASN A 59 -4.23 15.13 2.02
CA ASN A 59 -3.47 16.08 1.22
C ASN A 59 -3.72 17.54 1.61
N GLU A 60 -4.95 17.87 2.01
CA GLU A 60 -5.37 19.22 2.38
C GLU A 60 -5.00 19.58 3.83
N ASN A 61 -4.84 18.58 4.71
CA ASN A 61 -4.62 18.77 6.15
C ASN A 61 -3.35 18.06 6.66
N LYS A 62 -2.25 18.19 5.93
CA LYS A 62 -1.00 17.44 6.16
C LYS A 62 -0.48 17.53 7.60
N ASP A 63 -0.48 18.71 8.20
CA ASP A 63 0.08 18.89 9.55
C ASP A 63 -0.75 18.15 10.61
N GLU A 64 -2.08 18.21 10.52
CA GLU A 64 -2.98 17.46 11.40
C GLU A 64 -2.82 15.96 11.21
N VAL A 65 -2.75 15.50 9.96
CA VAL A 65 -2.55 14.08 9.64
C VAL A 65 -1.22 13.59 10.18
N MET A 66 -0.14 14.36 10.03
CA MET A 66 1.17 14.00 10.58
C MET A 66 1.14 13.89 12.11
N ASP A 67 0.43 14.79 12.79
CA ASP A 67 0.29 14.72 14.25
C ASP A 67 -0.48 13.47 14.69
N VAL A 68 -1.59 13.15 14.04
CA VAL A 68 -2.37 11.92 14.32
C VAL A 68 -1.54 10.67 14.03
N VAL A 69 -0.91 10.59 12.87
CA VAL A 69 -0.11 9.42 12.47
C VAL A 69 1.08 9.22 13.39
N SER A 70 1.79 10.31 13.77
CA SER A 70 2.95 10.22 14.65
C SER A 70 2.60 9.57 15.99
N LYS A 71 1.46 9.91 16.58
CA LYS A 71 0.94 9.34 17.82
C LYS A 71 0.58 7.86 17.66
N GLU A 72 -0.06 7.51 16.55
CA GLU A 72 -0.51 6.14 16.27
C GLU A 72 0.66 5.19 16.03
N VAL A 73 1.67 5.61 15.26
CA VAL A 73 2.84 4.77 14.95
C VAL A 73 3.95 4.86 15.98
N GLY A 74 3.83 5.78 16.96
CA GLY A 74 4.80 5.97 18.04
C GLY A 74 6.16 6.48 17.51
N LEU A 75 6.11 7.45 16.60
CA LEU A 75 7.27 8.16 16.05
C LEU A 75 7.18 9.65 16.44
N SER A 76 8.32 10.34 16.41
CA SER A 76 8.32 11.81 16.44
C SER A 76 7.70 12.38 15.15
N LEU A 77 7.33 13.65 15.17
CA LEU A 77 6.74 14.31 14.02
C LEU A 77 7.70 14.33 12.81
N ASP A 78 8.99 14.56 13.07
CA ASP A 78 10.02 14.59 12.01
C ASP A 78 10.26 13.20 11.41
N GLU A 79 10.34 12.16 12.23
CA GLU A 79 10.42 10.77 11.78
C GLU A 79 9.18 10.36 10.98
N THR A 80 8.00 10.83 11.38
CA THR A 80 6.76 10.58 10.64
C THR A 80 6.77 11.23 9.27
N LYS A 81 7.23 12.48 9.18
CA LYS A 81 7.37 13.20 7.89
C LYS A 81 8.38 12.51 6.97
N GLU A 82 9.51 12.06 7.52
CA GLU A 82 10.51 11.30 6.76
C GLU A 82 9.88 10.01 6.22
N MET A 83 9.27 9.21 7.07
CA MET A 83 8.64 7.95 6.70
C MET A 83 7.50 8.14 5.69
N TYR A 84 6.69 9.20 5.84
CA TYR A 84 5.57 9.49 4.95
C TYR A 84 6.02 9.67 3.49
N SER A 85 7.22 10.22 3.29
CA SER A 85 7.79 10.42 1.95
C SER A 85 8.11 9.11 1.22
N TRP A 86 8.17 7.98 1.92
CA TRP A 86 8.45 6.66 1.33
C TRP A 86 7.21 5.99 0.72
N TYR A 87 6.02 6.57 0.94
CA TYR A 87 4.75 5.98 0.51
C TYR A 87 4.10 6.80 -0.60
N ASP A 88 3.55 6.11 -1.57
CA ASP A 88 2.56 6.63 -2.50
C ASP A 88 1.16 6.22 -2.03
N PHE A 89 0.34 7.22 -1.69
CA PHE A 89 -1.04 7.02 -1.23
C PHE A 89 -2.05 7.13 -2.38
N SER A 90 -1.62 7.00 -3.64
CA SER A 90 -2.55 6.97 -4.77
C SER A 90 -3.50 5.77 -4.66
N SER A 91 -4.80 6.01 -4.85
CA SER A 91 -5.81 4.95 -4.96
C SER A 91 -5.92 4.35 -6.37
N LYS A 92 -5.18 4.90 -7.33
CA LYS A 92 -5.25 4.48 -8.73
C LYS A 92 -4.26 3.35 -8.99
N ILE A 93 -4.78 2.23 -9.48
CA ILE A 93 -3.96 1.14 -9.99
C ILE A 93 -3.52 1.50 -11.42
N THR A 94 -2.22 1.54 -11.64
CA THR A 94 -1.60 1.87 -12.92
C THR A 94 -1.14 0.61 -13.67
N ASP A 95 -0.83 0.73 -14.96
CA ASP A 95 -0.24 -0.37 -15.73
C ASP A 95 1.11 -0.83 -15.13
N LYS A 96 1.83 0.07 -14.48
CA LYS A 96 3.06 -0.24 -13.76
C LYS A 96 2.76 -1.16 -12.57
N ASP A 97 1.74 -0.86 -11.77
CA ASP A 97 1.36 -1.67 -10.61
C ASP A 97 0.90 -3.06 -11.06
N ILE A 98 0.14 -3.15 -12.16
CA ILE A 98 -0.29 -4.42 -12.75
C ILE A 98 0.94 -5.25 -13.14
N LYS A 99 1.90 -4.63 -13.84
CA LYS A 99 3.13 -5.33 -14.23
C LYS A 99 3.92 -5.82 -13.03
N GLU A 100 4.06 -5.02 -11.98
CA GLU A 100 4.78 -5.41 -10.77
C GLU A 100 4.08 -6.56 -10.01
N LEU A 101 2.75 -6.61 -10.02
CA LEU A 101 1.99 -7.76 -9.50
C LEU A 101 2.22 -9.02 -10.35
N GLU A 102 2.30 -8.88 -11.68
CA GLU A 102 2.64 -9.97 -12.60
C GLU A 102 4.07 -10.49 -12.35
N ASP A 103 5.04 -9.59 -12.23
CA ASP A 103 6.44 -9.94 -11.94
C ASP A 103 6.58 -10.62 -10.56
N THR A 104 5.84 -10.13 -9.56
CA THR A 104 5.75 -10.76 -8.23
C THR A 104 5.17 -12.17 -8.33
N GLN A 105 4.11 -12.38 -9.11
CA GLN A 105 3.53 -13.69 -9.34
C GLN A 105 4.53 -14.65 -10.00
N GLU A 106 5.28 -14.20 -10.99
CA GLU A 106 6.32 -15.01 -11.63
C GLU A 106 7.43 -15.40 -10.65
N PHE A 107 7.84 -14.48 -9.79
CA PHE A 107 8.79 -14.79 -8.72
C PHE A 107 8.24 -15.84 -7.74
N LEU A 108 7.01 -15.69 -7.29
CA LEU A 108 6.37 -16.63 -6.36
C LEU A 108 6.22 -18.02 -6.98
N MET A 109 5.86 -18.10 -8.27
CA MET A 109 5.74 -19.36 -8.99
C MET A 109 7.10 -20.05 -9.20
N SER A 110 8.12 -19.31 -9.59
CA SER A 110 9.47 -19.85 -9.81
C SER A 110 10.12 -20.38 -8.52
N ASN A 111 9.69 -19.86 -7.37
CA ASN A 111 10.14 -20.33 -6.05
C ASN A 111 9.19 -21.34 -5.37
N GLY A 112 8.17 -21.83 -6.09
CA GLY A 112 7.22 -22.82 -5.57
C GLY A 112 6.27 -22.30 -4.49
N MET A 113 6.20 -20.98 -4.30
CA MET A 113 5.31 -20.32 -3.32
C MET A 113 3.88 -20.17 -3.85
N GLN A 114 3.71 -20.19 -5.16
CA GLN A 114 2.41 -20.14 -5.84
C GLN A 114 2.34 -21.26 -6.87
N GLN A 115 1.22 -22.01 -6.87
CA GLN A 115 1.06 -23.17 -7.74
C GLN A 115 0.32 -22.87 -9.04
N LYS A 116 -0.53 -21.84 -9.05
CA LYS A 116 -1.36 -21.50 -10.20
C LYS A 116 -1.12 -20.06 -10.63
N LYS A 117 -0.93 -19.87 -11.93
CA LYS A 117 -0.94 -18.52 -12.52
C LYS A 117 -2.38 -18.02 -12.60
N ILE A 118 -2.58 -16.78 -12.17
CA ILE A 118 -3.85 -16.06 -12.26
C ILE A 118 -3.68 -14.86 -13.17
N ASN A 119 -4.75 -14.41 -13.79
CA ASN A 119 -4.73 -13.14 -14.52
C ASN A 119 -4.93 -12.00 -13.52
N ILE A 120 -3.93 -11.19 -13.29
CA ILE A 120 -3.98 -10.09 -12.32
C ILE A 120 -5.12 -9.10 -12.65
N LYS A 121 -5.39 -8.87 -13.94
CA LYS A 121 -6.46 -7.95 -14.36
C LYS A 121 -7.86 -8.43 -13.97
N ASP A 122 -8.07 -9.75 -13.91
CA ASP A 122 -9.35 -10.34 -13.51
C ASP A 122 -9.62 -10.18 -12.00
N MET A 123 -8.58 -9.87 -11.21
CA MET A 123 -8.71 -9.61 -9.77
C MET A 123 -9.06 -8.15 -9.46
N LEU A 124 -8.98 -7.26 -10.45
CA LEU A 124 -9.26 -5.86 -10.21
C LEU A 124 -10.77 -5.62 -10.16
N TYR A 125 -11.23 -5.03 -9.06
CA TYR A 125 -12.62 -4.59 -8.96
C TYR A 125 -12.84 -3.37 -9.87
N ASN A 126 -13.45 -3.60 -11.02
CA ASN A 126 -13.82 -2.54 -11.96
C ASN A 126 -15.20 -2.00 -11.59
N GLN A 127 -15.27 -0.73 -11.19
CA GLN A 127 -16.53 0.00 -11.15
C GLN A 127 -16.88 0.42 -12.58
N ASN A 128 -17.75 -0.33 -13.24
CA ASN A 128 -18.46 0.13 -14.43
C ASN A 128 -19.69 0.95 -14.01
#